data_110edf5138145613cead2b954e8a93b5
#
_entry.id   110edf5138145613cead2b954e8a93b5
#
_cell.length_a   1.000
_cell.length_b   1.000
_cell.length_c   1.000
_cell.angle_alpha   90.00
_cell.angle_beta   90.00
_cell.angle_gamma   90.00
#
_symmetry.space_group_name_H-M   'P 1'
#
loop_
_entity.id
_entity.type
_entity.pdbx_description
1 polymer ?
#
loop_
_entity_poly.entity_id
_entity_poly.type
_entity_poly.pdbx_seq_one_letter_code
_entity_poly.pdbx_strand_id
1 'polypeptide(L)'
;MLLTCPVQTPEFLAAHNLGVEAHITRDDTRPEWDQYIPFVHGIHLPYDHLNLAALDDETRTFSIETIKSAIDTALAYHVSYMVMHASGVESYRGEPAGNYERMIDSIRSIADHAATRGITICVENAALHQPHRRMFGIFAHEWFQIHKDVDKSNVLLTLDTSHAATSAAMLHYRAEDRFAYLYEYLKHPELIGRVHWSDSRLQHAEGYYNDMHLVPGEGDLPLDFHRKIKALDAVKTLEQKCEPERVAAGLKFIDSL
;
A
#
# COMPACT_ATOMS: atom_id res chain seq x y z
N MET A 1 9.01 -9.91 10.08
CA MET A 1 9.00 -8.68 10.91
C MET A 1 7.66 -8.00 10.65
N LEU A 2 7.05 -7.43 11.68
CA LEU A 2 5.84 -6.62 11.57
C LEU A 2 6.22 -5.15 11.71
N LEU A 3 5.66 -4.30 10.86
CA LEU A 3 5.88 -2.86 10.86
C LEU A 3 4.60 -2.13 11.29
N THR A 4 4.73 -0.86 11.61
CA THR A 4 3.61 0.07 11.87
C THR A 4 3.92 1.44 11.29
N CYS A 5 2.93 2.33 11.25
CA CYS A 5 3.15 3.75 10.95
C CYS A 5 4.00 4.43 12.03
N PRO A 6 4.70 5.53 11.72
CA PRO A 6 5.54 6.27 12.65
C PRO A 6 4.71 7.15 13.60
N VAL A 7 3.65 6.60 14.20
CA VAL A 7 2.80 7.26 15.21
C VAL A 7 2.96 6.65 16.59
N GLN A 8 3.60 5.48 16.68
CA GLN A 8 3.88 4.80 17.94
C GLN A 8 5.21 5.31 18.52
N THR A 9 5.32 5.37 19.84
CA THR A 9 6.59 5.81 20.46
C THR A 9 7.72 4.79 20.26
N PRO A 10 8.99 5.22 20.25
CA PRO A 10 10.14 4.32 20.17
C PRO A 10 10.13 3.23 21.26
N GLU A 11 9.66 3.55 22.47
CA GLU A 11 9.53 2.61 23.58
C GLU A 11 8.50 1.53 23.28
N PHE A 12 7.36 1.90 22.70
CA PHE A 12 6.33 0.94 22.28
C PHE A 12 6.86 0.03 21.17
N LEU A 13 7.54 0.60 20.18
CA LEU A 13 8.13 -0.17 19.07
C LEU A 13 9.13 -1.20 19.60
N ALA A 14 10.03 -0.79 20.50
CA ALA A 14 11.01 -1.68 21.10
C ALA A 14 10.34 -2.78 21.97
N ALA A 15 9.34 -2.42 22.77
CA ALA A 15 8.64 -3.36 23.65
C ALA A 15 7.89 -4.46 22.88
N HIS A 16 7.44 -4.16 21.65
CA HIS A 16 6.68 -5.08 20.80
C HIS A 16 7.49 -5.65 19.63
N ASN A 17 8.79 -5.35 19.55
CA ASN A 17 9.66 -5.77 18.45
C ASN A 17 9.08 -5.38 17.07
N LEU A 18 8.61 -4.14 16.96
CA LEU A 18 8.03 -3.57 15.74
C LEU A 18 9.03 -2.70 15.00
N GLY A 19 8.98 -2.75 13.68
CA GLY A 19 9.60 -1.76 12.84
C GLY A 19 8.61 -0.66 12.43
N VAL A 20 9.10 0.28 11.61
CA VAL A 20 8.32 1.38 11.05
C VAL A 20 8.43 1.36 9.54
N GLU A 21 7.28 1.54 8.88
CA GLU A 21 7.22 2.00 7.49
C GLU A 21 7.00 3.51 7.52
N ALA A 22 8.01 4.22 7.07
CA ALA A 22 8.02 5.67 7.10
C ALA A 22 7.47 6.24 5.79
N HIS A 23 6.62 7.27 5.87
CA HIS A 23 6.12 7.97 4.69
C HIS A 23 7.03 9.14 4.36
N ILE A 24 7.64 9.15 3.19
CA ILE A 24 8.33 10.32 2.66
C ILE A 24 7.30 11.15 1.89
N THR A 25 7.09 12.38 2.30
CA THR A 25 6.29 13.33 1.55
C THR A 25 7.19 14.18 0.64
N ARG A 26 6.61 14.83 -0.35
CA ARG A 26 7.32 15.68 -1.31
C ARG A 26 8.18 16.77 -0.65
N ASP A 27 7.73 17.30 0.48
CA ASP A 27 8.36 18.43 1.18
C ASP A 27 8.99 17.99 2.51
N ASP A 28 9.43 16.73 2.60
CA ASP A 28 9.83 16.16 3.89
C ASP A 28 11.14 16.75 4.41
N THR A 29 11.01 17.60 5.39
CA THR A 29 12.09 18.19 6.19
C THR A 29 11.95 17.78 7.67
N ARG A 30 11.45 16.56 7.96
CA ARG A 30 11.03 16.17 9.31
C ARG A 30 12.21 15.83 10.23
N PRO A 31 12.64 16.74 11.12
CA PRO A 31 13.64 16.43 12.14
C PRO A 31 13.14 15.40 13.18
N GLU A 32 11.82 15.26 13.36
CA GLU A 32 11.24 14.29 14.27
C GLU A 32 11.44 12.82 13.87
N TRP A 33 11.87 12.53 12.65
CA TRP A 33 12.15 11.18 12.17
C TRP A 33 13.42 10.58 12.73
N ASP A 34 14.34 11.38 13.22
CA ASP A 34 15.63 10.91 13.73
C ASP A 34 15.47 9.84 14.83
N GLN A 35 14.45 9.98 15.68
CA GLN A 35 14.16 9.01 16.72
C GLN A 35 13.67 7.64 16.18
N TYR A 36 13.14 7.62 14.95
CA TYR A 36 12.63 6.39 14.31
C TYR A 36 13.66 5.70 13.42
N ILE A 37 14.79 6.34 13.09
CA ILE A 37 15.81 5.76 12.20
C ILE A 37 16.15 4.30 12.56
N PRO A 38 16.36 3.93 13.83
CA PRO A 38 16.67 2.55 14.20
C PRO A 38 15.53 1.54 13.93
N PHE A 39 14.30 2.03 13.72
CA PHE A 39 13.11 1.22 13.51
C PHE A 39 12.64 1.21 12.07
N VAL A 40 13.17 2.08 11.19
CA VAL A 40 12.74 2.16 9.80
C VAL A 40 13.18 0.93 9.03
N HIS A 41 12.21 0.16 8.53
CA HIS A 41 12.41 -1.04 7.72
C HIS A 41 11.60 -1.04 6.43
N GLY A 42 10.83 0.00 6.20
CA GLY A 42 10.07 0.24 4.99
C GLY A 42 9.90 1.73 4.74
N ILE A 43 9.71 2.08 3.49
CA ILE A 43 9.41 3.44 3.06
C ILE A 43 8.18 3.40 2.16
N HIS A 44 7.23 4.27 2.46
CA HIS A 44 6.17 4.63 1.54
C HIS A 44 6.58 5.89 0.78
N LEU A 45 6.65 5.78 -0.54
CA LEU A 45 7.02 6.88 -1.43
C LEU A 45 5.89 7.90 -1.57
N PRO A 46 6.19 9.16 -1.91
CA PRO A 46 5.16 10.17 -2.09
C PRO A 46 4.22 9.82 -3.26
N TYR A 47 2.94 10.10 -3.09
CA TYR A 47 1.91 9.85 -4.11
C TYR A 47 0.96 11.04 -4.28
N ASP A 48 0.78 11.88 -3.27
CA ASP A 48 -0.17 12.99 -3.30
C ASP A 48 0.11 13.94 -4.47
N HIS A 49 -0.90 14.15 -5.32
CA HIS A 49 -0.84 15.01 -6.51
C HIS A 49 0.19 14.59 -7.56
N LEU A 50 0.76 13.38 -7.48
CA LEU A 50 1.65 12.83 -8.50
C LEU A 50 0.84 12.01 -9.51
N ASN A 51 1.06 12.24 -10.80
CA ASN A 51 0.38 11.50 -11.85
C ASN A 51 1.37 10.88 -12.85
N LEU A 52 1.70 9.62 -12.61
CA LEU A 52 2.59 8.84 -13.48
C LEU A 52 1.97 8.54 -14.86
N ALA A 53 0.64 8.66 -14.97
CA ALA A 53 -0.14 8.45 -16.18
C ALA A 53 -0.44 9.75 -16.96
N ALA A 54 0.03 10.91 -16.50
CA ALA A 54 -0.32 12.21 -17.07
C ALA A 54 -0.10 12.27 -18.57
N LEU A 55 -1.05 12.89 -19.28
CA LEU A 55 -0.98 13.10 -20.71
C LEU A 55 0.01 14.20 -21.10
N ASP A 56 0.17 15.19 -20.25
CA ASP A 56 1.21 16.20 -20.41
C ASP A 56 2.56 15.71 -19.85
N ASP A 57 3.63 16.04 -20.58
CA ASP A 57 4.97 15.56 -20.24
C ASP A 57 5.56 16.26 -19.02
N GLU A 58 5.15 17.49 -18.72
CA GLU A 58 5.66 18.25 -17.58
C GLU A 58 5.20 17.60 -16.25
N THR A 59 3.88 17.39 -16.10
CA THR A 59 3.32 16.71 -14.91
C THR A 59 3.89 15.32 -14.73
N ARG A 60 4.02 14.56 -15.82
CA ARG A 60 4.54 13.19 -15.77
C ARG A 60 6.01 13.17 -15.35
N THR A 61 6.83 14.00 -15.99
CA THR A 61 8.26 14.10 -15.67
C THR A 61 8.48 14.55 -14.23
N PHE A 62 7.74 15.58 -13.80
CA PHE A 62 7.75 16.04 -12.44
C PHE A 62 7.42 14.91 -11.44
N SER A 63 6.39 14.10 -11.71
CA SER A 63 5.98 12.99 -10.86
C SER A 63 7.08 11.92 -10.77
N ILE A 64 7.68 11.54 -11.90
CA ILE A 64 8.79 10.57 -11.95
C ILE A 64 10.00 11.06 -11.16
N GLU A 65 10.43 12.30 -11.39
CA GLU A 65 11.64 12.85 -10.74
C GLU A 65 11.41 13.07 -9.23
N THR A 66 10.19 13.43 -8.82
CA THR A 66 9.83 13.50 -7.39
C THR A 66 10.00 12.15 -6.70
N ILE A 67 9.49 11.07 -7.31
CA ILE A 67 9.61 9.71 -6.74
C ILE A 67 11.08 9.25 -6.73
N LYS A 68 11.83 9.48 -7.80
CA LYS A 68 13.26 9.15 -7.86
C LYS A 68 14.06 9.89 -6.79
N SER A 69 13.78 11.17 -6.59
CA SER A 69 14.42 11.98 -5.53
C SER A 69 14.07 11.45 -4.14
N ALA A 70 12.83 11.01 -3.92
CA ALA A 70 12.43 10.38 -2.67
C ALA A 70 13.16 9.05 -2.43
N ILE A 71 13.34 8.24 -3.48
CA ILE A 71 14.16 7.01 -3.40
C ILE A 71 15.59 7.34 -2.96
N ASP A 72 16.21 8.35 -3.57
CA ASP A 72 17.57 8.77 -3.24
C ASP A 72 17.68 9.28 -1.78
N THR A 73 16.68 10.04 -1.32
CA THR A 73 16.59 10.49 0.07
C THR A 73 16.45 9.31 1.03
N ALA A 74 15.65 8.31 0.66
CA ALA A 74 15.37 7.14 1.47
C ALA A 74 16.58 6.20 1.65
N LEU A 75 17.63 6.33 0.84
CA LEU A 75 18.84 5.50 0.98
C LEU A 75 19.52 5.66 2.35
N ALA A 76 19.35 6.80 3.00
CA ALA A 76 19.85 7.05 4.35
C ALA A 76 19.27 6.08 5.41
N TYR A 77 18.11 5.46 5.13
CA TYR A 77 17.44 4.53 6.04
C TYR A 77 17.82 3.06 5.81
N HIS A 78 18.66 2.77 4.82
CA HIS A 78 19.14 1.42 4.49
C HIS A 78 18.04 0.39 4.24
N VAL A 79 16.87 0.81 3.74
CA VAL A 79 15.78 -0.08 3.36
C VAL A 79 16.04 -0.72 2.00
N SER A 80 15.49 -1.91 1.77
CA SER A 80 15.60 -2.64 0.50
C SER A 80 14.29 -2.69 -0.28
N TYR A 81 13.19 -2.26 0.31
CA TYR A 81 11.85 -2.25 -0.28
C TYR A 81 11.18 -0.91 -0.06
N MET A 82 10.51 -0.39 -1.09
CA MET A 82 9.73 0.84 -1.00
C MET A 82 8.37 0.64 -1.65
N VAL A 83 7.32 1.11 -0.99
CA VAL A 83 5.94 1.08 -1.48
C VAL A 83 5.67 2.31 -2.33
N MET A 84 4.95 2.15 -3.42
CA MET A 84 4.46 3.26 -4.25
C MET A 84 3.07 2.98 -4.82
N HIS A 85 2.28 4.02 -5.00
CA HIS A 85 1.05 3.94 -5.78
C HIS A 85 1.34 4.00 -7.28
N ALA A 86 0.55 3.28 -8.09
CA ALA A 86 0.64 3.37 -9.55
C ALA A 86 0.23 4.77 -10.06
N SER A 87 -0.69 5.45 -9.37
CA SER A 87 -1.07 6.83 -9.61
C SER A 87 -1.64 7.42 -8.33
N GLY A 88 -1.31 8.69 -8.02
CA GLY A 88 -1.85 9.44 -6.89
C GLY A 88 -3.02 10.37 -7.26
N VAL A 89 -3.55 10.28 -8.48
CA VAL A 89 -4.62 11.17 -8.96
C VAL A 89 -5.87 10.38 -9.33
N GLU A 90 -6.96 10.69 -8.64
CA GLU A 90 -8.29 10.17 -8.95
C GLU A 90 -8.93 10.92 -10.13
N SER A 91 -9.58 10.18 -11.02
CA SER A 91 -10.48 10.74 -12.02
C SER A 91 -11.94 10.69 -11.53
N TYR A 92 -12.70 11.73 -11.82
CA TYR A 92 -14.13 11.81 -11.52
C TYR A 92 -15.02 11.39 -12.70
N ARG A 93 -14.45 10.76 -13.73
CA ARG A 93 -15.16 10.40 -14.97
C ARG A 93 -15.43 8.90 -15.14
N GLY A 94 -15.22 8.12 -14.08
CA GLY A 94 -15.40 6.68 -14.12
C GLY A 94 -14.24 5.90 -14.76
N GLU A 95 -13.23 6.58 -15.30
CA GLU A 95 -12.01 5.99 -15.85
C GLU A 95 -10.78 6.63 -15.20
N PRO A 96 -9.65 5.93 -15.07
CA PRO A 96 -8.43 6.49 -14.48
C PRO A 96 -7.93 7.75 -15.21
N ALA A 97 -7.30 8.65 -14.45
CA ALA A 97 -6.76 9.89 -14.98
C ALA A 97 -5.44 9.65 -15.73
N GLY A 98 -5.47 9.73 -17.04
CA GLY A 98 -4.25 9.64 -17.86
C GLY A 98 -4.24 8.46 -18.83
N ASN A 99 -3.05 7.98 -19.15
CA ASN A 99 -2.83 6.90 -20.10
C ASN A 99 -2.07 5.74 -19.45
N TYR A 100 -2.56 4.52 -19.64
CA TYR A 100 -2.03 3.31 -19.03
C TYR A 100 -0.58 3.02 -19.46
N GLU A 101 -0.28 3.07 -20.75
CA GLU A 101 1.06 2.77 -21.28
C GLU A 101 2.09 3.78 -20.76
N ARG A 102 1.71 5.05 -20.64
CA ARG A 102 2.56 6.09 -20.06
C ARG A 102 2.85 5.82 -18.58
N MET A 103 1.86 5.34 -17.84
CA MET A 103 2.04 4.92 -16.44
C MET A 103 3.02 3.74 -16.34
N ILE A 104 2.86 2.72 -17.18
CA ILE A 104 3.77 1.57 -17.21
C ILE A 104 5.21 2.02 -17.50
N ASP A 105 5.41 2.89 -18.47
CA ASP A 105 6.74 3.42 -18.80
C ASP A 105 7.32 4.27 -17.66
N SER A 106 6.49 5.01 -16.94
CA SER A 106 6.90 5.77 -15.76
C SER A 106 7.34 4.85 -14.63
N ILE A 107 6.58 3.80 -14.35
CA ILE A 107 6.93 2.79 -13.34
C ILE A 107 8.25 2.08 -13.72
N ARG A 108 8.43 1.70 -14.99
CA ARG A 108 9.69 1.13 -15.48
C ARG A 108 10.88 2.05 -15.23
N SER A 109 10.73 3.34 -15.54
CA SER A 109 11.78 4.35 -15.34
C SER A 109 12.15 4.49 -13.85
N ILE A 110 11.17 4.44 -12.96
CA ILE A 110 11.38 4.46 -11.50
C ILE A 110 12.03 3.15 -11.04
N ALA A 111 11.57 2.01 -11.53
CA ALA A 111 12.13 0.70 -11.19
C ALA A 111 13.60 0.56 -11.63
N ASP A 112 13.95 1.05 -12.82
CA ASP A 112 15.34 1.06 -13.30
C ASP A 112 16.24 1.94 -12.42
N HIS A 113 15.73 3.10 -11.98
CA HIS A 113 16.45 3.96 -11.04
C HIS A 113 16.65 3.27 -9.68
N ALA A 114 15.60 2.63 -9.15
CA ALA A 114 15.64 1.87 -7.90
C ALA A 114 16.59 0.67 -7.97
N ALA A 115 16.61 -0.06 -9.10
CA ALA A 115 17.47 -1.21 -9.32
C ALA A 115 18.95 -0.88 -9.16
N THR A 116 19.41 0.28 -9.66
CA THR A 116 20.80 0.73 -9.52
C THR A 116 21.21 0.98 -8.06
N ARG A 117 20.26 1.01 -7.15
CA ARG A 117 20.41 1.23 -5.70
C ARG A 117 20.12 -0.01 -4.87
N GLY A 118 19.83 -1.14 -5.51
CA GLY A 118 19.46 -2.39 -4.85
C GLY A 118 18.08 -2.35 -4.20
N ILE A 119 17.17 -1.46 -4.67
CA ILE A 119 15.83 -1.28 -4.12
C ILE A 119 14.80 -2.04 -4.95
N THR A 120 13.91 -2.74 -4.27
CA THR A 120 12.68 -3.31 -4.84
C THR A 120 11.52 -2.34 -4.63
N ILE A 121 10.80 -2.05 -5.70
CA ILE A 121 9.57 -1.25 -5.67
C ILE A 121 8.37 -2.20 -5.51
N CYS A 122 7.49 -1.90 -4.56
CA CYS A 122 6.26 -2.64 -4.35
C CYS A 122 5.08 -1.76 -4.73
N VAL A 123 4.40 -2.09 -5.83
CA VAL A 123 3.27 -1.30 -6.35
C VAL A 123 2.00 -1.68 -5.59
N GLU A 124 1.35 -0.71 -4.98
CA GLU A 124 0.19 -0.90 -4.14
C GLU A 124 -1.12 -0.90 -4.93
N ASN A 125 -2.08 -1.74 -4.52
CA ASN A 125 -3.45 -1.66 -5.03
C ASN A 125 -4.14 -0.41 -4.47
N ALA A 126 -4.81 0.35 -5.34
CA ALA A 126 -5.45 1.60 -4.97
C ALA A 126 -6.83 1.40 -4.32
N ALA A 127 -7.24 2.33 -3.46
CA ALA A 127 -8.58 2.36 -2.89
C ALA A 127 -9.64 2.81 -3.91
N LEU A 128 -10.86 2.30 -3.79
CA LEU A 128 -12.03 2.77 -4.53
C LEU A 128 -12.98 3.51 -3.58
N HIS A 129 -12.81 4.81 -3.43
CA HIS A 129 -13.59 5.61 -2.50
C HIS A 129 -15.03 5.87 -2.98
N GLN A 130 -15.24 5.98 -4.29
CA GLN A 130 -16.55 6.20 -4.89
C GLN A 130 -16.62 5.54 -6.27
N PRO A 131 -17.80 5.08 -6.75
CA PRO A 131 -17.91 4.35 -8.02
C PRO A 131 -17.42 5.11 -9.25
N HIS A 132 -17.48 6.44 -9.22
CA HIS A 132 -17.04 7.30 -10.32
C HIS A 132 -15.63 7.87 -10.14
N ARG A 133 -14.98 7.59 -9.00
CA ARG A 133 -13.59 7.95 -8.77
C ARG A 133 -12.71 6.76 -9.13
N ARG A 134 -11.84 6.94 -10.09
CA ARG A 134 -11.01 5.85 -10.60
C ARG A 134 -9.54 6.25 -10.58
N MET A 135 -8.74 5.29 -10.12
CA MET A 135 -7.28 5.25 -10.29
C MET A 135 -6.90 3.95 -10.99
N PHE A 136 -5.67 3.83 -11.44
CA PHE A 136 -5.14 2.56 -11.92
C PHE A 136 -4.83 1.63 -10.74
N GLY A 137 -5.04 0.32 -10.94
CA GLY A 137 -4.69 -0.70 -9.95
C GLY A 137 -5.68 -0.86 -8.79
N ILE A 138 -6.93 -0.41 -8.94
CA ILE A 138 -7.98 -0.59 -7.94
C ILE A 138 -8.37 -2.07 -7.82
N PHE A 139 -8.64 -2.74 -8.95
CA PHE A 139 -9.13 -4.11 -8.95
C PHE A 139 -7.98 -5.11 -9.01
N ALA A 140 -8.18 -6.29 -8.41
CA ALA A 140 -7.15 -7.33 -8.35
C ALA A 140 -6.55 -7.65 -9.72
N HIS A 141 -7.39 -7.82 -10.77
CA HIS A 141 -6.92 -8.13 -12.12
C HIS A 141 -6.12 -6.98 -12.76
N GLU A 142 -6.50 -5.71 -12.53
CA GLU A 142 -5.76 -4.53 -12.99
C GLU A 142 -4.39 -4.45 -12.31
N TRP A 143 -4.35 -4.67 -11.01
CA TRP A 143 -3.16 -4.61 -10.19
C TRP A 143 -2.13 -5.69 -10.59
N PHE A 144 -2.56 -6.93 -10.82
CA PHE A 144 -1.70 -7.97 -11.38
C PHE A 144 -1.26 -7.67 -12.82
N GLN A 145 -2.14 -7.05 -13.64
CA GLN A 145 -1.78 -6.68 -15.00
C GLN A 145 -0.69 -5.60 -15.01
N ILE A 146 -0.74 -4.61 -14.11
CA ILE A 146 0.33 -3.60 -13.96
C ILE A 146 1.67 -4.29 -13.69
N HIS A 147 1.75 -5.22 -12.74
CA HIS A 147 2.98 -5.96 -12.45
C HIS A 147 3.50 -6.69 -13.69
N LYS A 148 2.62 -7.42 -14.37
CA LYS A 148 2.96 -8.16 -15.59
C LYS A 148 3.48 -7.27 -16.70
N ASP A 149 2.83 -6.10 -16.91
CA ASP A 149 3.19 -5.21 -17.99
C ASP A 149 4.44 -4.38 -17.66
N VAL A 150 4.70 -4.08 -16.40
CA VAL A 150 5.97 -3.46 -15.96
C VAL A 150 7.15 -4.37 -16.25
N ASP A 151 7.03 -5.67 -16.01
CA ASP A 151 8.00 -6.71 -16.35
C ASP A 151 9.45 -6.36 -15.91
N LYS A 152 9.62 -6.05 -14.62
CA LYS A 152 10.91 -5.76 -13.99
C LYS A 152 11.12 -6.67 -12.78
N SER A 153 12.30 -7.29 -12.69
CA SER A 153 12.64 -8.24 -11.61
C SER A 153 12.70 -7.63 -10.22
N ASN A 154 12.88 -6.31 -10.11
CA ASN A 154 12.87 -5.55 -8.88
C ASN A 154 11.52 -4.85 -8.62
N VAL A 155 10.44 -5.32 -9.24
CA VAL A 155 9.07 -4.84 -8.96
C VAL A 155 8.27 -6.00 -8.39
N LEU A 156 7.67 -5.76 -7.23
CA LEU A 156 6.70 -6.61 -6.57
C LEU A 156 5.41 -5.82 -6.31
N LEU A 157 4.51 -6.41 -5.56
CA LEU A 157 3.21 -5.83 -5.24
C LEU A 157 3.08 -5.59 -3.72
N THR A 158 2.38 -4.53 -3.35
CA THR A 158 1.88 -4.30 -1.99
C THR A 158 0.39 -4.53 -1.97
N LEU A 159 -0.06 -5.49 -1.16
CA LEU A 159 -1.48 -5.68 -0.91
C LEU A 159 -1.90 -4.82 0.29
N ASP A 160 -2.68 -3.76 0.03
CA ASP A 160 -3.47 -3.12 1.08
C ASP A 160 -4.83 -3.79 1.19
N THR A 161 -5.12 -4.33 2.38
CA THR A 161 -6.33 -5.10 2.65
C THR A 161 -7.56 -4.20 2.86
N SER A 162 -7.38 -2.94 3.30
CA SER A 162 -8.46 -1.94 3.36
C SER A 162 -8.86 -1.48 1.96
N HIS A 163 -7.89 -1.21 1.08
CA HIS A 163 -8.14 -0.89 -0.32
C HIS A 163 -8.85 -2.04 -1.07
N ALA A 164 -8.44 -3.29 -0.81
CA ALA A 164 -9.14 -4.46 -1.34
C ALA A 164 -10.59 -4.53 -0.85
N ALA A 165 -10.84 -4.15 0.41
CA ALA A 165 -12.18 -4.08 0.97
C ALA A 165 -13.04 -3.00 0.30
N THR A 166 -12.49 -1.83 -0.05
CA THR A 166 -13.24 -0.80 -0.80
C THR A 166 -13.70 -1.33 -2.16
N SER A 167 -12.82 -2.02 -2.87
CA SER A 167 -13.13 -2.63 -4.17
C SER A 167 -14.21 -3.71 -4.06
N ALA A 168 -14.10 -4.59 -3.07
CA ALA A 168 -15.08 -5.63 -2.80
C ALA A 168 -16.47 -5.05 -2.49
N ALA A 169 -16.53 -4.02 -1.64
CA ALA A 169 -17.77 -3.36 -1.27
C ALA A 169 -18.47 -2.67 -2.45
N MET A 170 -17.70 -2.08 -3.37
CA MET A 170 -18.23 -1.38 -4.54
C MET A 170 -18.70 -2.31 -5.65
N LEU A 171 -18.03 -3.46 -5.84
CA LEU A 171 -18.37 -4.42 -6.89
C LEU A 171 -19.56 -5.31 -6.52
N HIS A 172 -19.80 -5.56 -5.24
CA HIS A 172 -20.72 -6.59 -4.78
C HIS A 172 -21.66 -6.08 -3.70
N TYR A 173 -22.95 -6.40 -3.84
CA TYR A 173 -23.98 -6.05 -2.84
C TYR A 173 -24.03 -7.05 -1.68
N ARG A 174 -23.85 -8.35 -1.98
CA ARG A 174 -23.97 -9.40 -0.98
C ARG A 174 -22.65 -9.58 -0.24
N ALA A 175 -22.72 -9.78 1.07
CA ALA A 175 -21.55 -9.95 1.92
C ALA A 175 -20.67 -11.13 1.48
N GLU A 176 -21.28 -12.26 1.09
CA GLU A 176 -20.57 -13.45 0.65
C GLU A 176 -19.71 -13.17 -0.60
N ASP A 177 -20.25 -12.39 -1.55
CA ASP A 177 -19.55 -12.05 -2.78
C ASP A 177 -18.40 -11.06 -2.48
N ARG A 178 -18.60 -10.13 -1.53
CA ARG A 178 -17.53 -9.22 -1.05
C ARG A 178 -16.38 -10.02 -0.43
N PHE A 179 -16.70 -10.94 0.48
CA PHE A 179 -15.68 -11.78 1.11
C PHE A 179 -14.99 -12.68 0.09
N ALA A 180 -15.72 -13.26 -0.85
CA ALA A 180 -15.13 -14.07 -1.91
C ALA A 180 -14.16 -13.25 -2.78
N TYR A 181 -14.50 -11.99 -3.09
CA TYR A 181 -13.68 -11.13 -3.91
C TYR A 181 -12.33 -10.77 -3.27
N LEU A 182 -12.22 -10.71 -1.94
CA LEU A 182 -10.94 -10.47 -1.27
C LEU A 182 -9.86 -11.49 -1.67
N TYR A 183 -10.27 -12.75 -1.91
CA TYR A 183 -9.33 -13.81 -2.29
C TYR A 183 -8.80 -13.67 -3.72
N GLU A 184 -9.41 -12.82 -4.56
CA GLU A 184 -8.85 -12.49 -5.88
C GLU A 184 -7.46 -11.85 -5.76
N TYR A 185 -7.25 -11.02 -4.73
CA TYR A 185 -5.96 -10.39 -4.45
C TYR A 185 -4.88 -11.38 -3.95
N LEU A 186 -5.26 -12.58 -3.57
CA LEU A 186 -4.35 -13.63 -3.10
C LEU A 186 -4.07 -14.72 -4.15
N LYS A 187 -4.46 -14.51 -5.42
CA LYS A 187 -4.25 -15.50 -6.48
C LYS A 187 -2.78 -15.70 -6.87
N HIS A 188 -1.96 -14.68 -6.65
CA HIS A 188 -0.54 -14.68 -6.96
C HIS A 188 0.28 -14.26 -5.74
N PRO A 189 0.29 -15.07 -4.65
CA PRO A 189 0.95 -14.73 -3.40
C PRO A 189 2.46 -14.52 -3.56
N GLU A 190 3.08 -15.17 -4.54
CA GLU A 190 4.50 -15.05 -4.87
C GLU A 190 4.91 -13.66 -5.39
N LEU A 191 3.96 -12.85 -5.86
CA LEU A 191 4.19 -11.50 -6.33
C LEU A 191 4.07 -10.46 -5.22
N ILE A 192 3.54 -10.84 -4.05
CA ILE A 192 3.27 -9.91 -2.95
C ILE A 192 4.50 -9.82 -2.05
N GLY A 193 5.22 -8.71 -2.13
CA GLY A 193 6.39 -8.44 -1.28
C GLY A 193 6.07 -7.70 0.01
N ARG A 194 4.95 -6.96 0.01
CA ARG A 194 4.46 -6.16 1.13
C ARG A 194 2.97 -6.33 1.35
N VAL A 195 2.54 -6.13 2.59
CA VAL A 195 1.12 -6.08 2.94
C VAL A 195 0.90 -4.90 3.89
N HIS A 196 -0.03 -4.01 3.56
CA HIS A 196 -0.65 -3.11 4.51
C HIS A 196 -1.84 -3.85 5.12
N TRP A 197 -1.67 -4.29 6.37
CA TRP A 197 -2.60 -5.20 7.02
C TRP A 197 -3.57 -4.45 7.91
N SER A 198 -4.75 -4.27 7.40
CA SER A 198 -5.88 -3.63 8.07
C SER A 198 -7.08 -4.57 8.13
N ASP A 199 -8.02 -4.29 9.01
CA ASP A 199 -9.37 -4.86 8.98
C ASP A 199 -10.36 -3.84 8.41
N SER A 200 -11.57 -4.28 8.07
CA SER A 200 -12.63 -3.44 7.52
C SER A 200 -14.00 -4.02 7.85
N ARG A 201 -15.08 -3.26 7.59
CA ARG A 201 -16.47 -3.68 7.83
C ARG A 201 -17.19 -3.96 6.53
N LEU A 202 -17.01 -5.15 5.99
CA LEU A 202 -17.61 -5.56 4.72
C LEU A 202 -19.02 -6.16 4.85
N GLN A 203 -19.33 -6.80 5.98
CA GLN A 203 -20.64 -7.42 6.19
C GLN A 203 -21.76 -6.38 6.18
N HIS A 204 -21.50 -5.23 6.76
CA HIS A 204 -22.46 -4.11 6.90
C HIS A 204 -21.98 -2.87 6.15
N ALA A 205 -21.31 -3.06 5.00
CA ALA A 205 -20.83 -1.95 4.19
C ALA A 205 -22.03 -1.11 3.69
N GLU A 206 -22.20 0.06 4.30
CA GLU A 206 -23.17 1.08 3.88
C GLU A 206 -22.42 2.23 3.21
N GLY A 207 -22.90 2.65 2.04
CA GLY A 207 -22.29 3.74 1.30
C GLY A 207 -20.98 3.34 0.63
N TYR A 208 -20.12 4.34 0.41
CA TYR A 208 -18.98 4.24 -0.49
C TYR A 208 -17.62 4.20 0.23
N TYR A 209 -17.60 4.26 1.56
CA TYR A 209 -16.38 4.43 2.30
C TYR A 209 -16.10 3.23 3.20
N ASN A 210 -15.25 2.32 2.72
CA ASN A 210 -14.77 1.14 3.48
C ASN A 210 -13.25 1.13 3.66
N ASP A 211 -12.57 2.20 3.29
CA ASP A 211 -11.15 2.40 3.54
C ASP A 211 -10.94 2.82 5.00
N MET A 212 -11.17 1.87 5.89
CA MET A 212 -11.30 2.16 7.32
C MET A 212 -9.98 2.02 8.08
N HIS A 213 -9.02 1.29 7.55
CA HIS A 213 -7.77 0.97 8.21
C HIS A 213 -7.96 0.57 9.69
N LEU A 214 -8.93 -0.31 9.97
CA LEU A 214 -9.15 -0.84 11.30
C LEU A 214 -7.99 -1.76 11.70
N VAL A 215 -7.72 -1.79 12.98
CA VAL A 215 -6.75 -2.75 13.53
C VAL A 215 -7.25 -4.18 13.28
N PRO A 216 -6.39 -5.13 12.87
CA PRO A 216 -6.79 -6.52 12.69
C PRO A 216 -7.53 -7.09 13.89
N GLY A 217 -8.73 -7.63 13.65
CA GLY A 217 -9.66 -8.12 14.67
C GLY A 217 -10.73 -7.13 15.12
N GLU A 218 -10.73 -5.88 14.64
CA GLU A 218 -11.79 -4.90 14.94
C GLU A 218 -12.90 -4.87 13.89
N GLY A 219 -12.67 -5.44 12.72
CA GLY A 219 -13.62 -5.49 11.62
C GLY A 219 -14.35 -6.82 11.49
N ASP A 220 -14.74 -7.14 10.27
CA ASP A 220 -15.44 -8.38 9.94
C ASP A 220 -14.81 -9.13 8.74
N LEU A 221 -13.56 -8.80 8.38
CA LEU A 221 -12.85 -9.59 7.39
C LEU A 221 -12.72 -11.05 7.86
N PRO A 222 -12.85 -12.04 6.94
CA PRO A 222 -12.86 -13.44 7.34
C PRO A 222 -11.58 -13.85 8.09
N LEU A 223 -11.72 -14.62 9.17
CA LEU A 223 -10.59 -15.13 9.93
C LEU A 223 -9.60 -15.93 9.06
N ASP A 224 -10.12 -16.70 8.09
CA ASP A 224 -9.28 -17.42 7.12
C ASP A 224 -8.50 -16.46 6.21
N PHE A 225 -9.08 -15.32 5.84
CA PHE A 225 -8.37 -14.29 5.09
C PHE A 225 -7.18 -13.75 5.90
N HIS A 226 -7.40 -13.39 7.17
CA HIS A 226 -6.31 -12.96 8.05
C HIS A 226 -5.23 -14.03 8.21
N ARG A 227 -5.60 -15.32 8.33
CA ARG A 227 -4.63 -16.42 8.36
C ARG A 227 -3.80 -16.52 7.08
N LYS A 228 -4.42 -16.33 5.92
CA LYS A 228 -3.70 -16.28 4.64
C LYS A 228 -2.75 -15.10 4.56
N ILE A 229 -3.18 -13.91 5.00
CA ILE A 229 -2.30 -12.73 5.11
C ILE A 229 -1.11 -13.02 6.04
N LYS A 230 -1.36 -13.60 7.22
CA LYS A 230 -0.27 -13.99 8.15
C LYS A 230 0.74 -14.94 7.50
N ALA A 231 0.27 -15.88 6.68
CA ALA A 231 1.08 -16.91 6.04
C ALA A 231 1.87 -16.43 4.80
N LEU A 232 1.56 -15.25 4.24
CA LEU A 232 2.32 -14.72 3.10
C LEU A 232 3.80 -14.54 3.47
N ASP A 233 4.69 -14.88 2.55
CA ASP A 233 6.12 -14.55 2.64
C ASP A 233 6.35 -13.10 2.21
N ALA A 234 5.82 -12.18 3.00
CA ALA A 234 5.84 -10.74 2.76
C ALA A 234 6.03 -10.00 4.08
N VAL A 235 6.62 -8.83 4.06
CA VAL A 235 6.65 -7.94 5.22
C VAL A 235 5.28 -7.30 5.40
N LYS A 236 4.75 -7.29 6.62
CA LYS A 236 3.44 -6.73 6.95
C LYS A 236 3.60 -5.44 7.72
N THR A 237 2.81 -4.44 7.35
CA THR A 237 2.73 -3.13 8.01
C THR A 237 1.32 -2.96 8.57
N LEU A 238 1.19 -2.67 9.85
CA LEU A 238 -0.05 -2.20 10.47
C LEU A 238 -0.19 -0.71 10.20
N GLU A 239 -0.97 -0.35 9.20
CA GLU A 239 -1.10 1.04 8.72
C GLU A 239 -2.20 1.82 9.47
N GLN A 240 -2.33 1.57 10.77
CA GLN A 240 -3.30 2.26 11.60
C GLN A 240 -2.67 3.43 12.35
N LYS A 241 -3.26 4.62 12.20
CA LYS A 241 -2.92 5.82 12.96
C LYS A 241 -3.80 5.89 14.21
N CYS A 242 -3.55 5.04 15.20
CA CYS A 242 -4.38 4.89 16.39
C CYS A 242 -3.55 4.73 17.67
N GLU A 243 -4.24 4.71 18.81
CA GLU A 243 -3.64 4.57 20.12
C GLU A 243 -2.88 3.24 20.29
N PRO A 244 -1.77 3.23 21.05
CA PRO A 244 -0.93 2.04 21.26
C PRO A 244 -1.69 0.83 21.76
N GLU A 245 -2.69 1.02 22.61
CA GLU A 245 -3.50 -0.05 23.20
C GLU A 245 -4.30 -0.81 22.12
N ARG A 246 -4.79 -0.11 21.10
CA ARG A 246 -5.49 -0.73 19.97
C ARG A 246 -4.51 -1.54 19.13
N VAL A 247 -3.33 -0.99 18.82
CA VAL A 247 -2.28 -1.75 18.11
C VAL A 247 -1.90 -3.00 18.90
N ALA A 248 -1.70 -2.88 20.22
CA ALA A 248 -1.40 -4.04 21.09
C ALA A 248 -2.52 -5.10 21.09
N ALA A 249 -3.79 -4.69 20.99
CA ALA A 249 -4.90 -5.62 20.83
C ALA A 249 -4.85 -6.35 19.48
N GLY A 250 -4.55 -5.64 18.39
CA GLY A 250 -4.35 -6.23 17.07
C GLY A 250 -3.18 -7.23 17.03
N LEU A 251 -2.08 -6.93 17.71
CA LEU A 251 -0.97 -7.86 17.82
C LEU A 251 -1.40 -9.17 18.51
N LYS A 252 -2.17 -9.09 19.61
CA LYS A 252 -2.73 -10.28 20.27
C LYS A 252 -3.66 -11.08 19.36
N PHE A 253 -4.50 -10.39 18.58
CA PHE A 253 -5.33 -11.05 17.58
C PHE A 253 -4.47 -11.78 16.55
N ILE A 254 -3.47 -11.11 15.96
CA ILE A 254 -2.54 -11.70 14.99
C ILE A 254 -1.82 -12.91 15.56
N ASP A 255 -1.39 -12.87 16.81
CA ASP A 255 -0.72 -14.00 17.47
C ASP A 255 -1.66 -15.20 17.61
N SER A 256 -2.96 -14.96 17.81
CA SER A 256 -3.98 -16.00 17.96
C SER A 256 -4.39 -16.70 16.67
N LEU A 257 -4.03 -16.18 15.50
CA LEU A 257 -4.29 -16.77 14.18
C LEU A 257 -3.41 -18.01 13.97
#